data_bd7a6a91733a1c674f9dc4d6e6ef1abb
#
_entry.id   bd7a6a91733a1c674f9dc4d6e6ef1abb
#
_cell.length_a   1.000
_cell.length_b   1.000
_cell.length_c   1.000
_cell.angle_alpha   90.00
_cell.angle_beta   90.00
_cell.angle_gamma   90.00
#
_symmetry.space_group_name_H-M   'P 1'
#
loop_
_entity.id
_entity.type
_entity.pdbx_description
1 polymer ?
#
loop_
_entity_poly.entity_id
_entity_poly.type
_entity_poly.pdbx_seq_one_letter_code
_entity_poly.pdbx_strand_id
1 'polypeptide(L)'
;NKEFGIKALEMMKNISAYLITDCFIMDPIKTAEILSSTDDFYYSPYIYGFSNYCRENYKENILTYGNVIDLSNKGPNGTHLGGTGIAISNKSHHKDLALEYSYWIAGADCQKSIFYKSGGQPGNSVAWDNQQINNECNNFFTNTRLTLNQAWIRPRHNGYMKFQDESGNIINEYLQSDISEDILIDKLKTMYAESFYE
;
A
#
# COMPACT_ATOMS: atom_id res chain seq x y z
N ASN A 1 9.03 4.56 -19.80
CA ASN A 1 10.29 4.25 -20.46
C ASN A 1 10.56 2.75 -20.34
N LYS A 2 10.80 2.06 -21.49
CA LYS A 2 10.99 0.61 -21.54
C LYS A 2 12.21 0.16 -20.73
N GLU A 3 13.32 0.85 -20.85
CA GLU A 3 14.56 0.54 -20.14
C GLU A 3 14.40 0.53 -18.61
N PHE A 4 13.69 1.52 -18.05
CA PHE A 4 13.41 1.54 -16.62
C PHE A 4 12.48 0.39 -16.17
N GLY A 5 11.52 0.02 -17.03
CA GLY A 5 10.65 -1.11 -16.77
C GLY A 5 11.42 -2.42 -16.72
N ILE A 6 12.32 -2.65 -17.65
CA ILE A 6 13.19 -3.83 -17.68
C ILE A 6 14.04 -3.90 -16.40
N LYS A 7 14.76 -2.81 -16.06
CA LYS A 7 15.56 -2.77 -14.82
C LYS A 7 14.76 -3.04 -13.56
N ALA A 8 13.51 -2.55 -13.50
CA ALA A 8 12.63 -2.83 -12.36
C ALA A 8 12.25 -4.32 -12.27
N LEU A 9 11.92 -4.94 -13.40
CA LEU A 9 11.59 -6.36 -13.46
C LEU A 9 12.80 -7.24 -13.11
N GLU A 10 13.99 -6.94 -13.66
CA GLU A 10 15.24 -7.63 -13.31
C GLU A 10 15.52 -7.54 -11.80
N MET A 11 15.34 -6.36 -11.20
CA MET A 11 15.54 -6.17 -9.77
C MET A 11 14.52 -6.99 -8.96
N MET A 12 13.23 -6.97 -9.32
CA MET A 12 12.21 -7.79 -8.67
C MET A 12 12.57 -9.28 -8.77
N LYS A 13 13.02 -9.74 -9.94
CA LYS A 13 13.44 -11.12 -10.16
C LYS A 13 14.65 -11.50 -9.30
N ASN A 14 15.63 -10.62 -9.21
CA ASN A 14 16.81 -10.84 -8.35
C ASN A 14 16.43 -10.91 -6.87
N ILE A 15 15.54 -10.05 -6.40
CA ILE A 15 15.04 -10.07 -5.02
C ILE A 15 14.20 -11.34 -4.77
N SER A 16 13.40 -11.78 -5.73
CA SER A 16 12.52 -12.93 -5.56
C SER A 16 13.26 -14.23 -5.22
N ALA A 17 14.54 -14.34 -5.60
CA ALA A 17 15.39 -15.47 -5.25
C ALA A 17 15.68 -15.61 -3.74
N TYR A 18 15.46 -14.55 -2.97
CA TYR A 18 15.67 -14.51 -1.51
C TYR A 18 14.37 -14.59 -0.71
N LEU A 19 13.23 -14.68 -1.39
CA LEU A 19 11.92 -14.69 -0.75
C LEU A 19 11.48 -16.13 -0.45
N ILE A 20 10.61 -16.27 0.54
CA ILE A 20 9.92 -17.54 0.76
C ILE A 20 8.91 -17.79 -0.35
N THR A 21 8.69 -19.05 -0.69
CA THR A 21 7.75 -19.44 -1.79
C THR A 21 6.34 -18.88 -1.56
N ASP A 22 5.89 -18.85 -0.31
CA ASP A 22 4.55 -18.36 0.04
C ASP A 22 4.34 -16.87 -0.27
N CYS A 23 5.41 -16.06 -0.43
CA CYS A 23 5.27 -14.64 -0.71
C CYS A 23 4.52 -14.34 -2.02
N PHE A 24 4.52 -15.27 -2.98
CA PHE A 24 3.79 -15.14 -4.25
C PHE A 24 2.26 -15.22 -4.13
N ILE A 25 1.76 -15.65 -2.97
CA ILE A 25 0.32 -15.76 -2.67
C ILE A 25 -0.08 -14.98 -1.42
N MET A 26 0.85 -14.25 -0.81
CA MET A 26 0.58 -13.43 0.36
C MET A 26 0.00 -12.07 -0.02
N ASP A 27 -0.91 -11.60 0.82
CA ASP A 27 -1.32 -10.21 0.87
C ASP A 27 -0.51 -9.43 1.93
N PRO A 28 -0.62 -8.10 1.98
CA PRO A 28 0.09 -7.29 2.97
C PRO A 28 -0.26 -7.61 4.42
N ILE A 29 -1.49 -8.05 4.70
CA ILE A 29 -1.92 -8.42 6.06
C ILE A 29 -1.20 -9.70 6.49
N LYS A 30 -1.21 -10.72 5.65
CA LYS A 30 -0.54 -11.99 5.91
C LYS A 30 0.97 -11.81 6.09
N THR A 31 1.58 -10.93 5.30
CA THR A 31 2.99 -10.56 5.45
C THR A 31 3.26 -9.90 6.81
N ALA A 32 2.43 -8.93 7.22
CA ALA A 32 2.57 -8.27 8.51
C ALA A 32 2.32 -9.23 9.69
N GLU A 33 1.37 -10.19 9.55
CA GLU A 33 1.12 -11.25 10.54
C GLU A 33 2.38 -12.11 10.76
N ILE A 34 3.02 -12.55 9.70
CA ILE A 34 4.23 -13.37 9.80
C ILE A 34 5.37 -12.56 10.45
N LEU A 35 5.65 -11.36 9.95
CA LEU A 35 6.71 -10.50 10.49
C LEU A 35 6.49 -10.16 11.97
N SER A 36 5.26 -10.12 12.45
CA SER A 36 4.92 -9.77 13.84
C SER A 36 4.74 -10.97 14.77
N SER A 37 4.80 -12.21 14.27
CA SER A 37 4.56 -13.43 15.05
C SER A 37 5.73 -14.41 15.09
N THR A 38 6.80 -14.16 14.34
CA THR A 38 8.00 -15.03 14.35
C THR A 38 9.27 -14.19 14.32
N ASP A 39 10.39 -14.77 14.73
CA ASP A 39 11.72 -14.19 14.63
C ASP A 39 12.50 -14.72 13.41
N ASP A 40 11.84 -15.45 12.50
CA ASP A 40 12.48 -16.03 11.32
C ASP A 40 12.52 -15.06 10.14
N PHE A 41 11.67 -14.03 10.15
CA PHE A 41 11.55 -13.04 9.08
C PHE A 41 11.70 -11.62 9.64
N TYR A 42 12.64 -10.86 9.10
CA TYR A 42 13.05 -9.57 9.67
C TYR A 42 12.68 -8.36 8.81
N TYR A 43 12.35 -8.56 7.53
CA TYR A 43 12.24 -7.44 6.61
C TYR A 43 11.33 -7.74 5.41
N SER A 44 10.48 -6.77 5.07
CA SER A 44 9.77 -6.70 3.78
C SER A 44 10.11 -5.36 3.12
N PRO A 45 10.72 -5.35 1.92
CA PRO A 45 11.17 -4.11 1.27
C PRO A 45 10.03 -3.25 0.76
N TYR A 46 8.85 -3.84 0.53
CA TYR A 46 7.71 -3.18 -0.08
C TYR A 46 6.40 -3.80 0.38
N ILE A 47 5.66 -3.07 1.22
CA ILE A 47 4.39 -3.54 1.79
C ILE A 47 3.47 -2.36 2.08
N TYR A 48 2.15 -2.53 1.97
CA TYR A 48 1.21 -1.58 2.54
C TYR A 48 1.30 -1.59 4.06
N GLY A 49 1.46 -0.40 4.66
CA GLY A 49 1.61 -0.26 6.09
C GLY A 49 0.28 -0.24 6.85
N PHE A 50 0.26 -0.93 7.98
CA PHE A 50 -0.87 -0.93 8.93
C PHE A 50 -0.38 -0.53 10.31
N SER A 51 -0.77 0.65 10.78
CA SER A 51 -0.27 1.25 12.02
C SER A 51 -0.55 0.42 13.28
N ASN A 52 -1.53 -0.50 13.24
CA ASN A 52 -1.84 -1.36 14.37
C ASN A 52 -0.69 -2.31 14.71
N TYR A 53 0.06 -2.81 13.72
CA TYR A 53 1.23 -3.67 13.96
C TYR A 53 2.41 -2.95 14.63
N CYS A 54 2.33 -1.62 14.72
CA CYS A 54 3.32 -0.80 15.43
C CYS A 54 2.94 -0.47 16.86
N ARG A 55 1.74 -0.91 17.32
CA ARG A 55 1.23 -0.63 18.67
C ARG A 55 1.66 -1.70 19.64
N GLU A 56 1.98 -1.28 20.87
CA GLU A 56 2.18 -2.22 21.97
C GLU A 56 0.96 -3.11 22.20
N ASN A 57 1.21 -4.36 22.55
CA ASN A 57 0.19 -5.37 22.83
C ASN A 57 -0.77 -5.73 21.68
N TYR A 58 -0.47 -5.31 20.45
CA TYR A 58 -1.27 -5.72 19.29
C TYR A 58 -0.82 -7.10 18.76
N LYS A 59 0.47 -7.32 18.66
CA LYS A 59 1.12 -8.59 18.28
C LYS A 59 2.32 -8.85 19.19
N GLU A 60 2.93 -10.04 19.03
CA GLU A 60 4.11 -10.45 19.80
C GLU A 60 5.31 -9.54 19.50
N ASN A 61 5.59 -9.30 18.20
CA ASN A 61 6.64 -8.42 17.76
C ASN A 61 6.05 -7.11 17.20
N ILE A 62 6.55 -5.98 17.71
CA ILE A 62 6.16 -4.65 17.22
C ILE A 62 6.92 -4.38 15.93
N LEU A 63 6.18 -4.12 14.85
CA LEU A 63 6.79 -3.75 13.57
C LEU A 63 7.23 -2.29 13.55
N THR A 64 8.31 -2.03 12.82
CA THR A 64 8.75 -0.67 12.48
C THR A 64 8.61 -0.46 10.98
N TYR A 65 7.81 0.53 10.58
CA TYR A 65 7.69 0.93 9.19
C TYR A 65 8.58 2.15 8.93
N GLY A 66 9.14 2.20 7.73
CA GLY A 66 9.94 3.32 7.25
C GLY A 66 9.54 3.74 5.84
N ASN A 67 10.19 4.78 5.33
CA ASN A 67 10.05 5.15 3.94
C ASN A 67 10.60 4.04 3.04
N VAL A 68 9.97 3.83 1.87
CA VAL A 68 10.52 2.90 0.88
C VAL A 68 11.91 3.34 0.43
N ILE A 69 12.73 2.35 0.07
CA ILE A 69 14.08 2.59 -0.42
C ILE A 69 14.01 3.34 -1.75
N ASP A 70 14.77 4.42 -1.86
CA ASP A 70 14.93 5.18 -3.09
C ASP A 70 16.23 4.83 -3.78
N LEU A 71 16.13 4.23 -4.96
CA LEU A 71 17.27 3.88 -5.81
C LEU A 71 17.67 5.00 -6.77
N SER A 72 16.84 6.06 -6.86
CA SER A 72 17.02 7.17 -7.81
C SER A 72 17.65 8.42 -7.19
N ASN A 73 17.83 8.45 -5.89
CA ASN A 73 18.21 9.64 -5.09
C ASN A 73 17.24 10.83 -5.25
N LYS A 74 15.97 10.56 -5.59
CA LYS A 74 14.91 11.59 -5.76
C LYS A 74 13.86 11.56 -4.66
N GLY A 75 14.07 10.74 -3.65
CA GLY A 75 13.14 10.48 -2.58
C GLY A 75 12.22 9.27 -2.84
N PRO A 76 11.51 8.79 -1.81
CA PRO A 76 10.75 7.56 -1.82
C PRO A 76 9.48 7.68 -2.68
N ASN A 77 9.64 7.67 -4.01
CA ASN A 77 8.55 7.80 -4.98
C ASN A 77 8.25 6.46 -5.67
N GLY A 78 7.13 6.40 -6.39
CA GLY A 78 6.72 5.22 -7.16
C GLY A 78 5.85 4.22 -6.39
N THR A 79 5.52 4.50 -5.14
CA THR A 79 4.56 3.69 -4.38
C THR A 79 3.12 4.07 -4.74
N HIS A 80 2.21 3.12 -4.64
CA HIS A 80 0.78 3.40 -4.75
C HIS A 80 0.23 3.99 -3.46
N LEU A 81 -0.60 5.02 -3.57
CA LEU A 81 -1.44 5.47 -2.46
C LEU A 81 -2.54 4.43 -2.22
N GLY A 82 -2.49 3.80 -1.05
CA GLY A 82 -3.60 3.02 -0.51
C GLY A 82 -4.56 3.91 0.28
N GLY A 83 -5.81 3.48 0.42
CA GLY A 83 -6.77 4.22 1.22
C GLY A 83 -8.13 3.56 1.25
N THR A 84 -8.95 4.02 2.19
CA THR A 84 -10.35 3.61 2.35
C THR A 84 -11.23 4.84 2.26
N GLY A 85 -12.35 4.70 1.57
CA GLY A 85 -13.34 5.76 1.43
C GLY A 85 -14.66 5.41 2.12
N ILE A 86 -15.47 6.42 2.39
CA ILE A 86 -16.84 6.27 2.83
C ILE A 86 -17.75 6.54 1.64
N ALA A 87 -18.70 5.64 1.39
CA ALA A 87 -19.72 5.80 0.36
C ALA A 87 -21.12 5.82 0.99
N ILE A 88 -21.97 6.71 0.51
CA ILE A 88 -23.37 6.81 0.93
C ILE A 88 -24.24 6.20 -0.17
N SER A 89 -25.05 5.21 0.19
CA SER A 89 -25.97 4.59 -0.76
C SER A 89 -26.97 5.62 -1.32
N ASN A 90 -27.14 5.64 -2.64
CA ASN A 90 -28.14 6.48 -3.27
C ASN A 90 -29.58 6.10 -2.86
N LYS A 91 -29.78 4.91 -2.32
CA LYS A 91 -31.09 4.43 -1.79
C LYS A 91 -31.31 4.83 -0.32
N SER A 92 -30.36 5.47 0.35
CA SER A 92 -30.56 5.92 1.73
C SER A 92 -31.67 6.96 1.81
N HIS A 93 -32.54 6.83 2.78
CA HIS A 93 -33.57 7.80 3.13
C HIS A 93 -33.07 8.93 4.05
N HIS A 94 -31.84 8.80 4.56
CA HIS A 94 -31.20 9.73 5.51
C HIS A 94 -29.85 10.24 4.97
N LYS A 95 -29.83 10.72 3.71
CA LYS A 95 -28.58 11.11 3.05
C LYS A 95 -27.88 12.27 3.72
N ASP A 96 -28.63 13.25 4.20
CA ASP A 96 -28.05 14.44 4.85
C ASP A 96 -27.34 14.04 6.16
N LEU A 97 -27.97 13.21 6.99
CA LEU A 97 -27.37 12.70 8.21
C LEU A 97 -26.16 11.81 7.92
N ALA A 98 -26.23 10.97 6.88
CA ALA A 98 -25.11 10.12 6.47
C ALA A 98 -23.93 10.95 5.95
N LEU A 99 -24.21 12.07 5.27
CA LEU A 99 -23.20 13.00 4.79
C LEU A 99 -22.52 13.73 5.97
N GLU A 100 -23.31 14.23 6.93
CA GLU A 100 -22.81 14.86 8.15
C GLU A 100 -21.90 13.90 8.93
N TYR A 101 -22.35 12.65 9.12
CA TYR A 101 -21.53 11.60 9.74
C TYR A 101 -20.23 11.34 8.98
N SER A 102 -20.28 11.31 7.65
CA SER A 102 -19.11 11.08 6.81
C SER A 102 -18.07 12.20 6.95
N TYR A 103 -18.51 13.45 7.00
CA TYR A 103 -17.62 14.58 7.26
C TYR A 103 -17.05 14.55 8.68
N TRP A 104 -17.88 14.20 9.66
CA TRP A 104 -17.43 14.09 11.04
C TRP A 104 -16.35 13.02 11.20
N ILE A 105 -16.56 11.79 10.67
CA ILE A 105 -15.59 10.70 10.80
C ILE A 105 -14.30 10.97 10.02
N ALA A 106 -14.36 11.70 8.91
CA ALA A 106 -13.17 12.11 8.16
C ALA A 106 -12.47 13.34 8.76
N GLY A 107 -13.14 14.04 9.66
CA GLY A 107 -12.66 15.27 10.29
C GLY A 107 -11.49 15.04 11.25
N ALA A 108 -10.64 16.04 11.39
CA ALA A 108 -9.41 15.98 12.18
C ALA A 108 -9.66 15.55 13.64
N ASP A 109 -10.73 16.05 14.27
CA ASP A 109 -11.02 15.78 15.68
C ASP A 109 -11.43 14.31 15.92
N CYS A 110 -12.24 13.73 15.06
CA CYS A 110 -12.57 12.32 15.12
C CYS A 110 -11.34 11.45 14.82
N GLN A 111 -10.62 11.76 13.74
CA GLN A 111 -9.47 10.99 13.28
C GLN A 111 -8.33 10.93 14.30
N LYS A 112 -8.03 12.03 14.99
CA LYS A 112 -6.98 12.06 16.04
C LYS A 112 -7.45 11.55 17.40
N SER A 113 -8.73 11.21 17.60
CA SER A 113 -9.28 10.80 18.88
C SER A 113 -10.00 9.45 18.80
N ILE A 114 -11.32 9.45 18.65
CA ILE A 114 -12.17 8.23 18.69
C ILE A 114 -11.74 7.23 17.61
N PHE A 115 -11.54 7.67 16.36
CA PHE A 115 -11.18 6.80 15.26
C PHE A 115 -9.86 6.06 15.52
N TYR A 116 -8.80 6.80 15.89
CA TYR A 116 -7.52 6.20 16.24
C TYR A 116 -7.58 5.30 17.47
N LYS A 117 -8.23 5.74 18.55
CA LYS A 117 -8.36 4.96 19.79
C LYS A 117 -9.15 3.67 19.60
N SER A 118 -10.09 3.64 18.66
CA SER A 118 -10.85 2.44 18.29
C SER A 118 -10.09 1.50 17.33
N GLY A 119 -8.79 1.71 17.10
CA GLY A 119 -7.97 0.87 16.23
C GLY A 119 -7.97 1.28 14.78
N GLY A 120 -8.60 2.39 14.40
CA GLY A 120 -8.56 2.92 13.04
C GLY A 120 -7.20 3.50 12.70
N GLN A 121 -6.81 3.41 11.43
CA GLN A 121 -5.64 4.10 10.89
C GLN A 121 -6.09 5.43 10.29
N PRO A 122 -5.74 6.58 10.91
CA PRO A 122 -6.18 7.89 10.44
C PRO A 122 -5.74 8.20 9.01
N GLY A 123 -6.67 8.68 8.19
CA GLY A 123 -6.40 9.22 6.86
C GLY A 123 -6.17 10.74 6.87
N ASN A 124 -6.39 11.41 8.00
CA ASN A 124 -6.27 12.85 8.12
C ASN A 124 -4.87 13.27 8.58
N SER A 125 -4.21 14.16 7.87
CA SER A 125 -2.83 14.58 8.12
C SER A 125 -2.63 15.24 9.51
N VAL A 126 -3.64 15.86 10.08
CA VAL A 126 -3.58 16.41 11.44
C VAL A 126 -3.35 15.30 12.48
N ALA A 127 -3.91 14.12 12.27
CA ALA A 127 -3.63 12.96 13.12
C ALA A 127 -2.20 12.42 12.92
N TRP A 128 -1.65 12.49 11.69
CA TRP A 128 -0.28 12.06 11.41
C TRP A 128 0.78 12.93 12.06
N ASP A 129 0.47 14.22 12.27
CA ASP A 129 1.35 15.17 12.93
C ASP A 129 1.20 15.16 14.47
N ASN A 130 0.27 14.36 15.00
CA ASN A 130 0.02 14.27 16.42
C ASN A 130 1.10 13.43 17.13
N GLN A 131 1.82 14.06 18.07
CA GLN A 131 2.93 13.42 18.79
C GLN A 131 2.49 12.21 19.62
N GLN A 132 1.33 12.29 20.29
CA GLN A 132 0.83 11.19 21.09
C GLN A 132 0.53 9.96 20.23
N ILE A 133 -0.13 10.17 19.08
CA ILE A 133 -0.43 9.09 18.13
C ILE A 133 0.87 8.43 17.64
N ASN A 134 1.87 9.25 17.27
CA ASN A 134 3.16 8.72 16.80
C ASN A 134 3.88 7.94 17.91
N ASN A 135 3.87 8.41 19.14
CA ASN A 135 4.46 7.69 20.27
C ASN A 135 3.77 6.32 20.51
N GLU A 136 2.45 6.25 20.38
CA GLU A 136 1.66 5.04 20.60
C GLU A 136 1.76 4.00 19.46
N CYS A 137 2.23 4.40 18.28
CA CYS A 137 2.39 3.52 17.12
C CYS A 137 3.82 3.54 16.54
N ASN A 138 4.82 3.61 17.39
CA ASN A 138 6.24 3.49 17.04
C ASN A 138 6.65 4.41 15.87
N ASN A 139 6.17 5.65 15.87
CA ASN A 139 6.40 6.66 14.85
C ASN A 139 5.96 6.27 13.43
N PHE A 140 4.98 5.38 13.28
CA PHE A 140 4.50 4.90 12.00
C PHE A 140 4.26 6.04 10.99
N PHE A 141 3.46 7.05 11.37
CA PHE A 141 3.11 8.14 10.45
C PHE A 141 4.30 9.05 10.12
N THR A 142 5.13 9.36 11.10
CA THR A 142 6.34 10.17 10.89
C THR A 142 7.33 9.45 9.99
N ASN A 143 7.58 8.17 10.24
CA ASN A 143 8.58 7.37 9.50
C ASN A 143 8.17 7.08 8.05
N THR A 144 6.85 7.05 7.73
CA THR A 144 6.33 6.76 6.39
C THR A 144 5.87 8.02 5.64
N ARG A 145 6.00 9.21 6.24
CA ARG A 145 5.44 10.47 5.73
C ARG A 145 5.89 10.83 4.32
N LEU A 146 7.18 10.69 4.04
CA LEU A 146 7.71 11.02 2.71
C LEU A 146 7.17 10.08 1.63
N THR A 147 7.13 8.80 1.91
CA THR A 147 6.55 7.79 1.02
C THR A 147 5.09 8.13 0.69
N LEU A 148 4.30 8.46 1.72
CA LEU A 148 2.89 8.78 1.56
C LEU A 148 2.67 10.08 0.76
N ASN A 149 3.47 11.12 1.03
CA ASN A 149 3.37 12.40 0.33
C ASN A 149 3.76 12.30 -1.16
N GLN A 150 4.63 11.36 -1.52
CA GLN A 150 5.11 11.13 -2.88
C GLN A 150 4.42 9.94 -3.56
N ALA A 151 3.44 9.34 -2.91
CA ALA A 151 2.73 8.20 -3.43
C ALA A 151 1.91 8.55 -4.68
N TRP A 152 1.95 7.64 -5.64
CA TRP A 152 1.24 7.79 -6.90
C TRP A 152 -0.23 7.39 -6.77
N ILE A 153 -1.10 8.18 -7.38
CA ILE A 153 -2.54 7.91 -7.42
C ILE A 153 -2.84 7.11 -8.68
N ARG A 154 -3.50 5.97 -8.52
CA ARG A 154 -3.91 5.11 -9.63
C ARG A 154 -4.82 5.83 -10.62
N PRO A 155 -4.70 5.58 -11.93
CA PRO A 155 -5.64 6.07 -12.93
C PRO A 155 -7.08 5.66 -12.61
N ARG A 156 -8.05 6.46 -13.08
CA ARG A 156 -9.48 6.28 -12.76
C ARG A 156 -10.34 5.98 -13.99
N HIS A 157 -9.75 5.60 -15.13
CA HIS A 157 -10.52 5.13 -16.27
C HIS A 157 -11.05 3.72 -16.03
N ASN A 158 -12.14 3.35 -16.70
CA ASN A 158 -12.90 2.12 -16.40
C ASN A 158 -12.05 0.84 -16.46
N GLY A 159 -11.23 0.67 -17.49
CA GLY A 159 -10.41 -0.54 -17.67
C GLY A 159 -9.20 -0.65 -16.75
N TYR A 160 -8.87 0.38 -15.93
CA TYR A 160 -7.64 0.36 -15.14
C TYR A 160 -7.61 -0.77 -14.10
N MET A 161 -8.71 -1.04 -13.41
CA MET A 161 -8.72 -2.07 -12.37
C MET A 161 -8.49 -3.46 -12.96
N LYS A 162 -9.10 -3.76 -14.10
CA LYS A 162 -8.85 -5.00 -14.83
C LYS A 162 -7.39 -5.13 -15.27
N PHE A 163 -6.85 -4.05 -15.86
CA PHE A 163 -5.43 -3.99 -16.21
C PHE A 163 -4.53 -4.25 -15.00
N GLN A 164 -4.80 -3.63 -13.85
CA GLN A 164 -4.02 -3.80 -12.64
C GLN A 164 -4.01 -5.27 -12.18
N ASP A 165 -5.17 -5.91 -12.13
CA ASP A 165 -5.31 -7.28 -11.63
C ASP A 165 -4.66 -8.28 -12.58
N GLU A 166 -4.90 -8.15 -13.89
CA GLU A 166 -4.29 -9.02 -14.90
C GLU A 166 -2.77 -8.83 -14.98
N SER A 167 -2.28 -7.60 -14.95
CA SER A 167 -0.83 -7.31 -14.96
C SER A 167 -0.12 -7.79 -13.71
N GLY A 168 -0.78 -7.71 -12.55
CA GLY A 168 -0.25 -8.28 -11.31
C GLY A 168 -0.03 -9.78 -11.41
N ASN A 169 -1.00 -10.51 -11.94
CA ASN A 169 -0.87 -11.96 -12.17
C ASN A 169 0.27 -12.32 -13.15
N ILE A 170 0.40 -11.56 -14.24
CA ILE A 170 1.45 -11.78 -15.25
C ILE A 170 2.84 -11.49 -14.67
N ILE A 171 2.98 -10.44 -13.86
CA ILE A 171 4.26 -10.14 -13.17
C ILE A 171 4.59 -11.24 -12.17
N ASN A 172 3.60 -11.72 -11.42
CA ASN A 172 3.79 -12.83 -10.48
C ASN A 172 4.26 -14.10 -11.21
N GLU A 173 3.65 -14.45 -12.35
CA GLU A 173 4.08 -15.57 -13.20
C GLU A 173 5.52 -15.37 -13.72
N TYR A 174 5.86 -14.15 -14.18
CA TYR A 174 7.21 -13.81 -14.62
C TYR A 174 8.25 -14.05 -13.52
N LEU A 175 7.98 -13.67 -12.28
CA LEU A 175 8.92 -13.84 -11.17
C LEU A 175 9.22 -15.34 -10.89
N GLN A 176 8.35 -16.25 -11.32
CA GLN A 176 8.46 -17.69 -11.12
C GLN A 176 8.81 -18.48 -12.40
N SER A 177 9.10 -17.81 -13.51
CA SER A 177 9.36 -18.41 -14.82
C SER A 177 10.55 -17.75 -15.53
N ASP A 178 10.90 -18.23 -16.72
CA ASP A 178 11.99 -17.71 -17.56
C ASP A 178 11.48 -16.80 -18.70
N ILE A 179 10.37 -16.07 -18.47
CA ILE A 179 9.84 -15.10 -19.43
C ILE A 179 10.82 -13.94 -19.56
N SER A 180 11.04 -13.47 -20.79
CA SER A 180 11.90 -12.30 -21.07
C SER A 180 11.21 -11.00 -20.64
N GLU A 181 11.99 -10.11 -20.01
CA GLU A 181 11.56 -8.77 -19.58
C GLU A 181 11.05 -7.92 -20.75
N ASP A 182 11.70 -8.02 -21.91
CA ASP A 182 11.30 -7.31 -23.14
C ASP A 182 9.89 -7.68 -23.59
N ILE A 183 9.60 -8.98 -23.64
CA ILE A 183 8.28 -9.51 -23.99
C ILE A 183 7.23 -9.08 -22.97
N LEU A 184 7.55 -9.19 -21.69
CA LEU A 184 6.64 -8.81 -20.62
C LEU A 184 6.31 -7.31 -20.66
N ILE A 185 7.31 -6.43 -20.80
CA ILE A 185 7.08 -4.98 -20.86
C ILE A 185 6.24 -4.59 -22.05
N ASP A 186 6.46 -5.18 -23.23
CA ASP A 186 5.66 -4.88 -24.40
C ASP A 186 4.22 -5.38 -24.24
N LYS A 187 4.01 -6.53 -23.64
CA LYS A 187 2.68 -7.03 -23.26
C LYS A 187 1.97 -6.08 -22.30
N LEU A 188 2.64 -5.66 -21.21
CA LEU A 188 2.07 -4.74 -20.21
C LEU A 188 1.70 -3.39 -20.83
N LYS A 189 2.50 -2.86 -21.76
CA LYS A 189 2.17 -1.63 -22.48
C LYS A 189 0.96 -1.76 -23.37
N THR A 190 0.82 -2.88 -24.06
CA THR A 190 -0.34 -3.17 -24.91
C THR A 190 -1.59 -3.26 -24.06
N MET A 191 -1.58 -4.03 -22.98
CA MET A 191 -2.70 -4.16 -22.02
C MET A 191 -3.11 -2.81 -21.42
N TYR A 192 -2.12 -1.97 -21.05
CA TYR A 192 -2.41 -0.64 -20.53
C TYR A 192 -3.07 0.25 -21.58
N ALA A 193 -2.59 0.22 -22.83
CA ALA A 193 -3.20 0.99 -23.94
C ALA A 193 -4.63 0.52 -24.22
N GLU A 194 -4.88 -0.79 -24.21
CA GLU A 194 -6.20 -1.38 -24.42
C GLU A 194 -7.20 -1.02 -23.30
N SER A 195 -6.73 -0.86 -22.06
CA SER A 195 -7.56 -0.54 -20.90
C SER A 195 -8.33 0.79 -21.02
N PHE A 196 -7.97 1.67 -21.94
CA PHE A 196 -8.69 2.92 -22.21
C PHE A 196 -9.94 2.74 -23.09
N TYR A 197 -10.10 1.58 -23.71
CA TYR A 197 -11.21 1.28 -24.63
C TYR A 197 -12.28 0.36 -24.00
N GLU A 198 -12.15 0.03 -22.75
CA GLU A 198 -13.11 -0.71 -21.93
C GLU A 198 -13.94 0.26 -21.06
#